data_379fa2e14143d92a368079b40fcbc03f
#
_entry.id   379fa2e14143d92a368079b40fcbc03f
#
_cell.length_a   1.000
_cell.length_b   1.000
_cell.length_c   1.000
_cell.angle_alpha   90.00
_cell.angle_beta   90.00
_cell.angle_gamma   90.00
#
_symmetry.space_group_name_H-M   'P 1'
#
loop_
_entity.id
_entity.type
_entity.pdbx_description
1 polymer ?
#
loop_
_entity_poly.entity_id
_entity_poly.type
_entity_poly.pdbx_seq_one_letter_code
_entity_poly.pdbx_strand_id
1 'polypeptide(L)'
;MLLFTVALSLSTTMDETIPAHVECVPIARAQSGIAIYGDAHTWWGQADGRYARGNMPKKGAVLAFKPHGAMTLGHVAAVSKIIDDRTILVTHANWSLINGRRGQVERDVRMIDVSEAGDWSQVRVWYAPLADLGTTHWPVHGFIYPSGAHSPPTRYVTAKPPRLEYASVLTFEATKPTGRLAYLGKLLPRLQ
;
A
#
# COMPACT_ATOMS: atom_id res chain seq x y z
N MET A 1 28.58 -61.92 13.85
CA MET A 1 29.25 -60.64 13.62
C MET A 1 28.41 -59.88 12.58
N LEU A 2 27.45 -59.04 13.02
CA LEU A 2 26.57 -58.24 12.13
C LEU A 2 27.25 -56.92 11.85
N LEU A 3 27.49 -56.63 10.60
CA LEU A 3 27.99 -55.34 10.13
C LEU A 3 26.76 -54.46 9.83
N PHE A 4 26.54 -53.38 10.64
CA PHE A 4 25.59 -52.32 10.35
C PHE A 4 26.25 -51.30 9.42
N THR A 5 25.79 -51.23 8.17
CA THR A 5 26.10 -50.14 7.25
C THR A 5 25.19 -48.95 7.52
N VAL A 6 25.78 -47.88 8.05
CA VAL A 6 25.09 -46.57 8.20
C VAL A 6 25.13 -45.86 6.85
N ALA A 7 23.96 -45.70 6.21
CA ALA A 7 23.82 -44.89 5.01
C ALA A 7 23.74 -43.40 5.42
N LEU A 8 24.75 -42.62 5.08
CA LEU A 8 24.79 -41.18 5.29
C LEU A 8 24.03 -40.50 4.13
N SER A 9 22.79 -40.04 4.39
CA SER A 9 22.01 -39.30 3.43
C SER A 9 22.53 -37.86 3.36
N LEU A 10 23.23 -37.48 2.29
CA LEU A 10 23.54 -36.08 1.97
C LEU A 10 22.25 -35.40 1.53
N SER A 11 21.67 -34.55 2.39
CA SER A 11 20.64 -33.59 2.00
C SER A 11 21.32 -32.44 1.25
N THR A 12 21.22 -32.42 -0.07
CA THR A 12 21.57 -31.25 -0.87
C THR A 12 20.53 -30.15 -0.61
N THR A 13 20.88 -29.19 0.21
CA THR A 13 20.13 -27.91 0.27
C THR A 13 20.35 -27.21 -1.06
N MET A 14 19.29 -27.16 -1.91
CA MET A 14 19.25 -26.27 -3.05
C MET A 14 19.32 -24.85 -2.50
N ASP A 15 20.50 -24.23 -2.58
CA ASP A 15 20.66 -22.79 -2.40
C ASP A 15 19.95 -22.11 -3.58
N GLU A 16 18.70 -21.74 -3.37
CA GLU A 16 17.92 -20.98 -4.35
C GLU A 16 18.51 -19.56 -4.37
N THR A 17 19.55 -19.36 -5.19
CA THR A 17 20.14 -18.05 -5.42
C THR A 17 19.06 -17.13 -5.96
N ILE A 18 18.53 -16.28 -5.06
CA ILE A 18 17.59 -15.20 -5.42
C ILE A 18 18.31 -14.35 -6.48
N PRO A 19 17.73 -14.16 -7.68
CA PRO A 19 18.39 -13.36 -8.71
C PRO A 19 18.74 -11.99 -8.15
N ALA A 20 19.93 -11.49 -8.47
CA ALA A 20 20.47 -10.23 -7.97
C ALA A 20 19.61 -9.01 -8.30
N HIS A 21 18.68 -9.14 -9.24
CA HIS A 21 17.71 -8.12 -9.64
C HIS A 21 16.38 -8.78 -10.03
N VAL A 22 15.31 -8.42 -9.33
CA VAL A 22 13.97 -8.96 -9.55
C VAL A 22 13.02 -7.83 -9.94
N GLU A 23 12.28 -8.01 -11.03
CA GLU A 23 11.28 -7.07 -11.50
C GLU A 23 9.92 -7.30 -10.82
N CYS A 24 9.06 -6.26 -10.84
CA CYS A 24 7.74 -6.31 -10.22
C CYS A 24 6.81 -7.36 -10.86
N VAL A 25 6.86 -7.53 -12.18
CA VAL A 25 5.95 -8.40 -12.94
C VAL A 25 6.10 -9.89 -12.55
N PRO A 26 7.29 -10.50 -12.50
CA PRO A 26 7.44 -11.88 -12.03
C PRO A 26 6.88 -12.09 -10.61
N ILE A 27 7.10 -11.13 -9.71
CA ILE A 27 6.61 -11.22 -8.34
C ILE A 27 5.08 -11.09 -8.28
N ALA A 28 4.51 -10.13 -9.00
CA ALA A 28 3.06 -9.98 -9.05
C ALA A 28 2.37 -11.26 -9.56
N ARG A 29 2.93 -11.91 -10.59
CA ARG A 29 2.44 -13.19 -11.10
C ARG A 29 2.53 -14.31 -10.07
N ALA A 30 3.69 -14.46 -9.44
CA ALA A 30 3.93 -15.51 -8.44
C ALA A 30 3.00 -15.37 -7.21
N GLN A 31 2.71 -14.14 -6.80
CA GLN A 31 1.89 -13.87 -5.62
C GLN A 31 0.38 -13.94 -5.90
N SER A 32 -0.06 -13.60 -7.11
CA SER A 32 -1.49 -13.51 -7.47
C SER A 32 -2.00 -14.69 -8.28
N GLY A 33 -1.14 -15.43 -8.99
CA GLY A 33 -1.53 -16.44 -9.97
C GLY A 33 -2.06 -15.83 -11.29
N ILE A 34 -2.03 -14.51 -11.46
CA ILE A 34 -2.45 -13.83 -12.69
C ILE A 34 -1.40 -14.08 -13.78
N ALA A 35 -1.79 -14.69 -14.91
CA ALA A 35 -0.91 -15.04 -16.01
C ALA A 35 -0.88 -13.96 -17.09
N ILE A 36 -0.49 -12.73 -16.71
CA ILE A 36 -0.21 -11.61 -17.63
C ILE A 36 1.30 -11.42 -17.71
N TYR A 37 1.81 -11.10 -18.89
CA TYR A 37 3.22 -10.97 -19.21
C TYR A 37 3.50 -9.62 -19.87
N GLY A 38 4.78 -9.25 -19.98
CA GLY A 38 5.20 -7.97 -20.53
C GLY A 38 5.22 -6.86 -19.49
N ASP A 39 5.43 -5.62 -19.94
CA ASP A 39 5.62 -4.45 -19.08
C ASP A 39 4.39 -4.14 -18.23
N ALA A 40 4.63 -3.65 -17.03
CA ALA A 40 3.58 -3.42 -16.03
C ALA A 40 2.46 -2.49 -16.53
N HIS A 41 2.79 -1.45 -17.30
CA HIS A 41 1.79 -0.53 -17.85
C HIS A 41 0.79 -1.18 -18.80
N THR A 42 1.12 -2.35 -19.39
CA THR A 42 0.23 -3.07 -20.31
C THR A 42 -0.78 -3.96 -19.59
N TRP A 43 -0.55 -4.25 -18.29
CA TRP A 43 -1.32 -5.24 -17.55
C TRP A 43 -2.81 -4.91 -17.45
N TRP A 44 -3.13 -3.64 -17.23
CA TRP A 44 -4.53 -3.21 -17.14
C TRP A 44 -5.30 -3.48 -18.42
N GLY A 45 -4.70 -3.16 -19.58
CA GLY A 45 -5.29 -3.44 -20.88
C GLY A 45 -5.38 -4.94 -21.16
N GLN A 46 -4.31 -5.71 -20.88
CA GLN A 46 -4.29 -7.16 -21.10
C GLN A 46 -5.28 -7.93 -20.19
N ALA A 47 -5.66 -7.36 -19.06
CA ALA A 47 -6.65 -7.95 -18.17
C ALA A 47 -8.07 -7.88 -18.73
N ASP A 48 -8.32 -7.03 -19.73
CA ASP A 48 -9.66 -6.87 -20.33
C ASP A 48 -10.15 -8.18 -20.94
N GLY A 49 -11.39 -8.54 -20.62
CA GLY A 49 -11.99 -9.82 -21.06
C GLY A 49 -11.35 -11.10 -20.47
N ARG A 50 -10.24 -11.01 -19.72
CA ARG A 50 -9.54 -12.16 -19.14
C ARG A 50 -9.64 -12.24 -17.63
N TYR A 51 -9.59 -11.09 -16.96
CA TYR A 51 -9.64 -10.96 -15.49
C TYR A 51 -10.62 -9.87 -15.12
N ALA A 52 -11.33 -10.05 -14.03
CA ALA A 52 -12.15 -8.99 -13.46
C ALA A 52 -11.26 -7.84 -12.99
N ARG A 53 -11.74 -6.60 -13.16
CA ARG A 53 -11.04 -5.38 -12.75
C ARG A 53 -11.95 -4.53 -11.88
N GLY A 54 -11.40 -3.73 -11.01
CA GLY A 54 -12.16 -2.81 -10.17
C GLY A 54 -11.27 -1.95 -9.30
N ASN A 55 -11.89 -1.18 -8.42
CA ASN A 55 -11.20 -0.24 -7.55
C ASN A 55 -11.24 -0.63 -6.05
N MET A 56 -11.71 -1.83 -5.72
CA MET A 56 -11.70 -2.32 -4.34
C MET A 56 -10.55 -3.29 -4.12
N PRO A 57 -9.71 -3.09 -3.09
CA PRO A 57 -8.64 -4.02 -2.78
C PRO A 57 -9.21 -5.37 -2.34
N LYS A 58 -8.58 -6.45 -2.82
CA LYS A 58 -8.82 -7.82 -2.34
C LYS A 58 -7.48 -8.53 -2.19
N LYS A 59 -7.35 -9.37 -1.17
CA LYS A 59 -6.15 -10.20 -1.02
C LYS A 59 -5.93 -11.04 -2.29
N GLY A 60 -4.70 -11.05 -2.80
CA GLY A 60 -4.32 -11.71 -4.04
C GLY A 60 -4.58 -10.90 -5.32
N ALA A 61 -5.30 -9.79 -5.25
CA ALA A 61 -5.44 -8.89 -6.40
C ALA A 61 -4.10 -8.19 -6.70
N VAL A 62 -3.94 -7.74 -7.93
CA VAL A 62 -2.79 -6.94 -8.36
C VAL A 62 -3.22 -5.50 -8.61
N LEU A 63 -2.65 -4.55 -7.87
CA LEU A 63 -2.79 -3.13 -8.15
C LEU A 63 -1.92 -2.76 -9.35
N ALA A 64 -2.51 -2.15 -10.37
CA ALA A 64 -1.85 -1.72 -11.58
C ALA A 64 -1.64 -0.18 -11.57
N PHE A 65 -0.38 0.24 -11.52
CA PHE A 65 0.00 1.65 -11.56
C PHE A 65 0.02 2.16 -13.00
N LYS A 66 -0.38 3.41 -13.15
CA LYS A 66 -0.15 4.14 -14.41
C LYS A 66 1.31 4.58 -14.50
N PRO A 67 1.88 4.71 -15.70
CA PRO A 67 3.13 5.45 -15.88
C PRO A 67 3.04 6.83 -15.23
N HIS A 68 4.09 7.22 -14.50
CA HIS A 68 4.14 8.50 -13.81
C HIS A 68 5.57 8.94 -13.56
N GLY A 69 5.93 10.15 -13.98
CA GLY A 69 7.28 10.67 -13.85
C GLY A 69 8.33 9.74 -14.48
N ALA A 70 9.36 9.39 -13.72
CA ALA A 70 10.42 8.48 -14.17
C ALA A 70 9.99 7.01 -14.26
N MET A 71 8.83 6.65 -13.72
CA MET A 71 8.26 5.29 -13.79
C MET A 71 7.48 5.10 -15.10
N THR A 72 8.17 5.10 -16.23
CA THR A 72 7.57 5.08 -17.58
C THR A 72 6.92 3.75 -17.94
N LEU A 73 7.38 2.64 -17.36
CA LEU A 73 6.84 1.30 -17.59
C LEU A 73 5.71 0.94 -16.61
N GLY A 74 5.28 1.88 -15.76
CA GLY A 74 4.30 1.59 -14.72
C GLY A 74 4.85 0.63 -13.67
N HIS A 75 3.97 0.12 -12.81
CA HIS A 75 4.32 -0.83 -11.76
C HIS A 75 3.14 -1.75 -11.44
N VAL A 76 3.42 -2.90 -10.87
CA VAL A 76 2.39 -3.83 -10.35
C VAL A 76 2.78 -4.33 -8.97
N ALA A 77 1.79 -4.43 -8.08
CA ALA A 77 1.98 -4.90 -6.71
C ALA A 77 0.84 -5.84 -6.30
N ALA A 78 1.16 -7.01 -5.76
CA ALA A 78 0.15 -7.96 -5.31
C ALA A 78 -0.29 -7.64 -3.87
N VAL A 79 -1.59 -7.58 -3.63
CA VAL A 79 -2.17 -7.33 -2.30
C VAL A 79 -1.95 -8.56 -1.42
N SER A 80 -1.16 -8.42 -0.36
CA SER A 80 -0.90 -9.48 0.61
C SER A 80 -1.92 -9.45 1.77
N LYS A 81 -2.36 -8.25 2.18
CA LYS A 81 -3.30 -8.06 3.30
C LYS A 81 -4.10 -6.78 3.14
N ILE A 82 -5.33 -6.78 3.62
CA ILE A 82 -6.16 -5.59 3.83
C ILE A 82 -6.10 -5.26 5.31
N ILE A 83 -5.76 -4.03 5.66
CA ILE A 83 -5.68 -3.54 7.04
C ILE A 83 -6.99 -2.82 7.40
N ASP A 84 -7.39 -1.86 6.55
CA ASP A 84 -8.63 -1.09 6.66
C ASP A 84 -9.06 -0.60 5.26
N ASP A 85 -10.07 0.26 5.21
CA ASP A 85 -10.67 0.76 3.95
C ASP A 85 -9.69 1.57 3.08
N ARG A 86 -8.64 2.14 3.68
CA ARG A 86 -7.66 3.01 3.04
C ARG A 86 -6.23 2.48 3.11
N THR A 87 -6.02 1.31 3.75
CA THR A 87 -4.67 0.76 4.01
C THR A 87 -4.61 -0.69 3.63
N ILE A 88 -3.63 -1.02 2.79
CA ILE A 88 -3.30 -2.40 2.43
C ILE A 88 -1.81 -2.67 2.63
N LEU A 89 -1.46 -3.94 2.70
CA LEU A 89 -0.09 -4.41 2.51
C LEU A 89 0.02 -5.09 1.15
N VAL A 90 1.15 -4.88 0.50
CA VAL A 90 1.45 -5.47 -0.81
C VAL A 90 2.80 -6.18 -0.82
N THR A 91 2.95 -7.14 -1.71
CA THR A 91 4.24 -7.71 -2.08
C THR A 91 4.57 -7.28 -3.49
N HIS A 92 5.73 -6.70 -3.69
CA HIS A 92 6.22 -6.25 -4.98
C HIS A 92 7.76 -6.37 -5.05
N ALA A 93 8.37 -5.93 -6.14
CA ALA A 93 9.81 -5.84 -6.27
C ALA A 93 10.21 -4.61 -7.09
N ASN A 94 11.50 -4.27 -7.03
CA ASN A 94 12.09 -3.18 -7.81
C ASN A 94 11.51 -1.80 -7.49
N TRP A 95 11.11 -1.56 -6.23
CA TRP A 95 10.50 -0.32 -5.79
C TRP A 95 11.47 0.58 -5.04
N SER A 96 11.90 0.17 -3.85
CA SER A 96 12.78 0.99 -3.02
C SER A 96 14.24 0.92 -3.44
N LEU A 97 14.95 2.03 -3.26
CA LEU A 97 16.40 2.09 -3.41
C LEU A 97 17.05 1.63 -2.10
N ILE A 98 17.37 0.36 -1.97
CA ILE A 98 17.98 -0.23 -0.78
C ILE A 98 19.47 -0.42 -1.03
N ASN A 99 20.33 0.14 -0.19
CA ASN A 99 21.79 0.12 -0.36
C ASN A 99 22.24 0.54 -1.77
N GLY A 100 21.61 1.59 -2.32
CA GLY A 100 21.93 2.11 -3.65
C GLY A 100 21.45 1.27 -4.83
N ARG A 101 20.66 0.23 -4.59
CA ARG A 101 20.16 -0.70 -5.64
C ARG A 101 18.65 -0.87 -5.56
N ARG A 102 18.04 -1.15 -6.72
CA ARG A 102 16.68 -1.67 -6.84
C ARG A 102 16.73 -3.15 -7.21
N GLY A 103 15.56 -3.79 -7.32
CA GLY A 103 15.45 -5.20 -7.72
C GLY A 103 15.30 -6.16 -6.54
N GLN A 104 15.07 -5.67 -5.33
CA GLN A 104 14.73 -6.51 -4.18
C GLN A 104 13.24 -6.79 -4.16
N VAL A 105 12.87 -7.95 -3.59
CA VAL A 105 11.49 -8.26 -3.23
C VAL A 105 11.17 -7.61 -1.90
N GLU A 106 10.14 -6.77 -1.89
CA GLU A 106 9.63 -6.10 -0.69
C GLU A 106 8.28 -6.73 -0.32
N ARG A 107 8.15 -7.25 0.90
CA ARG A 107 6.97 -7.97 1.38
C ARG A 107 6.23 -7.16 2.42
N ASP A 108 4.90 -7.28 2.41
CA ASP A 108 4.01 -6.60 3.37
C ASP A 108 4.29 -5.08 3.47
N VAL A 109 4.57 -4.50 2.32
CA VAL A 109 4.83 -3.07 2.18
C VAL A 109 3.54 -2.30 2.33
N ARG A 110 3.52 -1.32 3.24
CA ARG A 110 2.35 -0.49 3.48
C ARG A 110 2.04 0.41 2.29
N MET A 111 0.80 0.42 1.87
CA MET A 111 0.26 1.28 0.83
C MET A 111 -1.06 1.87 1.30
N ILE A 112 -1.22 3.17 1.11
CA ILE A 112 -2.44 3.88 1.51
C ILE A 112 -3.11 4.54 0.31
N ASP A 113 -4.43 4.49 0.31
CA ASP A 113 -5.24 5.28 -0.60
C ASP A 113 -5.22 6.75 -0.17
N VAL A 114 -4.83 7.63 -1.06
CA VAL A 114 -4.79 9.09 -0.87
C VAL A 114 -5.69 9.82 -1.88
N SER A 115 -6.55 9.08 -2.60
CA SER A 115 -7.54 9.68 -3.46
C SER A 115 -8.58 10.45 -2.64
N GLU A 116 -9.06 11.57 -3.16
CA GLU A 116 -10.08 12.39 -2.51
C GLU A 116 -11.40 11.61 -2.35
N ALA A 117 -11.76 10.83 -3.36
CA ALA A 117 -12.98 10.03 -3.38
C ALA A 117 -12.89 8.74 -2.54
N GLY A 118 -11.72 8.34 -2.05
CA GLY A 118 -11.55 7.05 -1.38
C GLY A 118 -11.71 5.85 -2.30
N ASP A 119 -11.40 6.03 -3.58
CA ASP A 119 -11.65 5.06 -4.65
C ASP A 119 -10.39 4.35 -5.14
N TRP A 120 -9.28 4.51 -4.44
CA TRP A 120 -7.99 3.93 -4.80
C TRP A 120 -7.44 4.40 -6.16
N SER A 121 -7.86 5.55 -6.67
CA SER A 121 -7.32 6.13 -7.90
C SER A 121 -5.92 6.71 -7.73
N GLN A 122 -5.51 7.00 -6.48
CA GLN A 122 -4.17 7.48 -6.11
C GLN A 122 -3.70 6.83 -4.83
N VAL A 123 -2.43 6.43 -4.78
CA VAL A 123 -1.84 5.79 -3.61
C VAL A 123 -0.50 6.41 -3.22
N ARG A 124 -0.15 6.31 -1.93
CA ARG A 124 1.22 6.46 -1.44
C ARG A 124 1.74 5.11 -0.97
N VAL A 125 2.99 4.85 -1.25
CA VAL A 125 3.64 3.57 -0.99
C VAL A 125 4.79 3.79 -0.03
N TRP A 126 4.98 2.88 0.91
CA TRP A 126 6.16 2.82 1.75
C TRP A 126 7.44 2.86 0.90
N TYR A 127 8.40 3.64 1.32
CA TYR A 127 9.69 3.77 0.65
C TYR A 127 10.82 3.56 1.66
N ALA A 128 11.52 2.46 1.55
CA ALA A 128 12.48 2.01 2.55
C ALA A 128 13.54 3.06 2.92
N PRO A 129 14.11 3.88 2.00
CA PRO A 129 15.06 4.91 2.36
C PRO A 129 14.53 5.99 3.29
N LEU A 130 13.21 6.22 3.31
CA LEU A 130 12.57 7.17 4.20
C LEU A 130 12.11 6.53 5.52
N ALA A 131 12.12 5.20 5.61
CA ALA A 131 11.48 4.44 6.68
C ALA A 131 10.02 4.92 6.94
N ASP A 132 9.33 5.38 5.89
CA ASP A 132 7.96 5.90 5.90
C ASP A 132 7.34 5.85 4.49
N LEU A 133 6.10 6.29 4.37
CA LEU A 133 5.42 6.46 3.09
C LEU A 133 6.15 7.51 2.24
N GLY A 134 6.44 7.16 0.99
CA GLY A 134 6.92 8.13 0.01
C GLY A 134 5.93 9.30 -0.15
N THR A 135 6.41 10.46 -0.61
CA THR A 135 5.58 11.67 -0.74
C THR A 135 4.79 11.73 -2.05
N THR A 136 5.15 10.93 -3.04
CA THR A 136 4.49 10.91 -4.34
C THR A 136 3.11 10.29 -4.27
N HIS A 137 2.13 10.96 -4.86
CA HIS A 137 0.79 10.42 -5.11
C HIS A 137 0.83 9.68 -6.46
N TRP A 138 0.85 8.37 -6.41
CA TRP A 138 0.96 7.52 -7.59
C TRP A 138 -0.42 7.25 -8.19
N PRO A 139 -0.68 7.65 -9.44
CA PRO A 139 -1.93 7.33 -10.10
C PRO A 139 -1.98 5.83 -10.44
N VAL A 140 -3.13 5.21 -10.23
CA VAL A 140 -3.35 3.80 -10.54
C VAL A 140 -4.56 3.62 -11.45
N HIS A 141 -4.60 2.46 -12.13
CA HIS A 141 -5.78 2.04 -12.88
C HIS A 141 -6.82 1.39 -11.97
N GLY A 142 -6.37 0.67 -10.96
CA GLY A 142 -7.17 -0.14 -10.06
C GLY A 142 -6.59 -1.53 -9.85
N PHE A 143 -7.44 -2.46 -9.40
CA PHE A 143 -7.07 -3.83 -9.06
C PHE A 143 -7.50 -4.82 -10.15
N ILE A 144 -6.61 -5.72 -10.52
CA ILE A 144 -6.88 -6.89 -11.36
C ILE A 144 -7.06 -8.08 -10.42
N TYR A 145 -8.17 -8.80 -10.53
CA TYR A 145 -8.49 -9.90 -9.64
C TYR A 145 -8.11 -11.25 -10.27
N PRO A 146 -7.50 -12.18 -9.52
CA PRO A 146 -7.21 -13.52 -10.04
C PRO A 146 -8.52 -14.24 -10.41
N SER A 147 -8.43 -15.17 -11.37
CA SER A 147 -9.56 -15.99 -11.81
C SER A 147 -10.16 -16.76 -10.64
N GLY A 148 -11.47 -16.65 -10.43
CA GLY A 148 -12.19 -17.17 -9.27
C GLY A 148 -12.69 -16.12 -8.30
N ALA A 149 -12.17 -14.89 -8.34
CA ALA A 149 -12.67 -13.75 -7.57
C ALA A 149 -13.77 -12.99 -8.33
N HIS A 150 -14.71 -13.66 -8.96
CA HIS A 150 -15.87 -13.05 -9.61
C HIS A 150 -16.78 -12.47 -8.52
N SER A 151 -16.49 -11.24 -8.08
CA SER A 151 -17.53 -10.39 -7.52
C SER A 151 -17.97 -9.44 -8.64
N PRO A 152 -19.26 -9.33 -8.90
CA PRO A 152 -19.77 -8.35 -9.87
C PRO A 152 -19.27 -6.95 -9.45
N PRO A 153 -19.09 -6.02 -10.39
CA PRO A 153 -18.72 -4.66 -10.04
C PRO A 153 -19.79 -4.11 -9.09
N THR A 154 -19.41 -3.92 -7.85
CA THR A 154 -20.26 -3.18 -6.91
C THR A 154 -20.33 -1.78 -7.48
N ARG A 155 -21.47 -1.41 -8.05
CA ARG A 155 -21.76 -0.02 -8.36
C ARG A 155 -21.57 0.75 -7.06
N TYR A 156 -20.55 1.60 -7.01
CA TYR A 156 -20.52 2.64 -6.02
C TYR A 156 -21.77 3.50 -6.22
N VAL A 157 -22.78 3.25 -5.42
CA VAL A 157 -23.72 4.30 -5.11
C VAL A 157 -22.88 5.26 -4.28
N THR A 158 -22.55 6.40 -4.84
CA THR A 158 -22.00 7.54 -4.11
C THR A 158 -23.08 7.99 -3.12
N ALA A 159 -23.17 7.28 -2.01
CA ALA A 159 -23.85 7.82 -0.85
C ALA A 159 -23.00 9.01 -0.43
N LYS A 160 -23.46 10.22 -0.81
CA LYS A 160 -22.98 11.47 -0.24
C LYS A 160 -22.86 11.24 1.27
N PRO A 161 -21.67 11.42 1.87
CA PRO A 161 -21.53 11.23 3.31
C PRO A 161 -22.60 12.09 3.99
N PRO A 162 -23.28 11.58 5.03
CA PRO A 162 -24.25 12.38 5.76
C PRO A 162 -23.55 13.66 6.20
N ARG A 163 -24.07 14.79 5.79
CA ARG A 163 -23.64 16.10 6.27
C ARG A 163 -23.77 16.03 7.78
N LEU A 164 -22.66 15.92 8.50
CA LEU A 164 -22.67 16.12 9.94
C LEU A 164 -23.09 17.57 10.16
N GLU A 165 -24.39 17.76 10.39
CA GLU A 165 -24.85 18.99 10.97
C GLU A 165 -24.23 19.06 12.35
N TYR A 166 -23.21 19.87 12.49
CA TYR A 166 -22.73 20.32 13.77
C TYR A 166 -23.90 21.07 14.40
N ALA A 167 -24.68 20.37 15.21
CA ALA A 167 -25.66 20.97 16.06
C ALA A 167 -24.90 21.92 16.97
N SER A 168 -25.07 23.20 16.72
CA SER A 168 -24.67 24.30 17.56
C SER A 168 -25.43 24.22 18.91
N VAL A 169 -24.84 23.51 19.85
CA VAL A 169 -25.28 23.54 21.25
C VAL A 169 -24.06 23.59 22.12
N LEU A 170 -23.57 24.77 22.35
CA LEU A 170 -22.94 25.24 23.59
C LEU A 170 -23.01 26.76 23.62
N THR A 171 -24.20 27.29 23.94
CA THR A 171 -24.30 28.60 24.57
C THR A 171 -23.68 28.46 25.95
N PHE A 172 -22.42 28.82 26.06
CA PHE A 172 -21.77 29.00 27.35
C PHE A 172 -22.20 30.39 27.89
N GLU A 173 -23.18 30.40 28.76
CA GLU A 173 -23.50 31.63 29.54
C GLU A 173 -22.28 31.95 30.44
N ALA A 174 -21.56 32.98 30.06
CA ALA A 174 -20.52 33.56 30.90
C ALA A 174 -21.18 34.31 32.08
N THR A 175 -21.30 33.65 33.20
CA THR A 175 -21.57 34.32 34.47
C THR A 175 -20.37 35.19 34.84
N LYS A 176 -20.59 36.53 34.94
CA LYS A 176 -19.61 37.47 35.42
C LYS A 176 -19.14 37.08 36.82
N PRO A 177 -17.82 37.01 37.12
CA PRO A 177 -17.33 37.06 38.48
C PRO A 177 -17.19 38.51 38.90
N THR A 178 -18.02 38.93 39.83
CA THR A 178 -17.78 40.10 40.69
C THR A 178 -16.76 39.71 41.74
N GLY A 179 -15.55 40.29 41.67
CA GLY A 179 -14.55 40.10 42.71
C GLY A 179 -13.23 40.75 42.34
N ARG A 180 -13.01 41.95 42.94
CA ARG A 180 -11.71 42.64 42.99
C ARG A 180 -10.66 41.70 43.61
N LEU A 181 -9.53 41.48 42.94
CA LEU A 181 -8.30 41.13 43.62
C LEU A 181 -7.09 41.76 42.93
N ALA A 182 -6.24 42.25 43.79
CA ALA A 182 -5.18 43.20 43.58
C ALA A 182 -4.01 42.68 42.73
N TYR A 183 -3.41 43.63 42.06
CA TYR A 183 -2.07 43.60 41.47
C TYR A 183 -1.01 43.12 42.46
N LEU A 184 -0.22 42.13 42.06
CA LEU A 184 1.14 41.94 42.54
C LEU A 184 2.02 41.53 41.38
N GLY A 185 2.81 42.46 40.92
CA GLY A 185 3.85 42.27 39.95
C GLY A 185 4.99 41.39 40.48
N LYS A 186 5.57 40.59 39.62
CA LYS A 186 6.96 40.16 39.74
C LYS A 186 7.58 40.03 38.38
N LEU A 187 8.59 40.84 38.19
CA LEU A 187 9.57 40.86 37.13
C LEU A 187 10.28 39.48 37.02
N LEU A 188 10.48 39.02 35.80
CA LEU A 188 11.43 37.99 35.49
C LEU A 188 12.62 38.58 34.72
N PRO A 189 13.86 38.15 34.99
CA PRO A 189 15.04 38.69 34.33
C PRO A 189 15.27 38.01 32.97
N ARG A 190 15.77 38.81 32.02
CA ARG A 190 16.37 38.35 30.79
C ARG A 190 17.68 37.63 31.11
N LEU A 191 17.91 36.50 30.46
CA LEU A 191 19.25 35.94 30.26
C LEU A 191 19.58 35.92 28.78
N GLN A 192 20.78 36.26 28.51
CA GLN A 192 21.48 36.46 27.24
C GLN A 192 21.52 35.18 26.39
#